data_303745ad9312737d6d7506a5d26f3beb
#
_entry.id   303745ad9312737d6d7506a5d26f3beb
#
_cell.length_a   1.000
_cell.length_b   1.000
_cell.length_c   1.000
_cell.angle_alpha   90.00
_cell.angle_beta   90.00
_cell.angle_gamma   90.00
#
_symmetry.space_group_name_H-M   'P 1'
#
loop_
_entity.id
_entity.type
_entity.pdbx_description
1 polymer ?
#
loop_
_entity_poly.entity_id
_entity_poly.type
_entity_poly.pdbx_seq_one_letter_code
_entity_poly.pdbx_strand_id
1 'polypeptide(L)'
;RNWQFIVLHEREDKERAFAYAKAVAKRYVDSSRTYTRPNLAQKMYAYAMPRQYTMLVDCPYVIIPLFRCSRLNAEWVSKLNPLTTAWCVAENIMLAAVNEGLGYSLRIPLNKEHDVVLNTLGVPQGWMTPCFIGIGYPKEDELVLEQYSSSPDGHIHMGGW
;
A
#
# COMPACT_ATOMS: atom_id res chain seq x y z
N ARG A 1 -21.88 6.06 7.60
CA ARG A 1 -20.44 5.87 7.74
C ARG A 1 -19.81 6.01 6.36
N ASN A 2 -18.64 6.63 6.28
CA ASN A 2 -18.01 7.04 5.02
C ASN A 2 -16.84 6.12 4.62
N TRP A 3 -16.92 4.84 4.93
CA TRP A 3 -15.93 3.84 4.56
C TRP A 3 -16.60 2.58 4.00
N GLN A 4 -15.92 1.92 3.08
CA GLN A 4 -16.29 0.67 2.43
C GLN A 4 -15.03 -0.16 2.20
N PHE A 5 -15.18 -1.42 1.81
CA PHE A 5 -14.07 -2.27 1.41
C PHE A 5 -14.41 -2.99 0.11
N ILE A 6 -13.42 -3.10 -0.77
CA ILE A 6 -13.43 -4.10 -1.82
C ILE A 6 -12.46 -5.19 -1.41
N VAL A 7 -12.89 -6.43 -1.53
CA VAL A 7 -12.04 -7.60 -1.30
C VAL A 7 -11.95 -8.36 -2.61
N LEU A 8 -10.72 -8.48 -3.15
CA LEU A 8 -10.43 -9.24 -4.35
C LEU A 8 -9.77 -10.55 -3.93
N HIS A 9 -10.29 -11.65 -4.44
CA HIS A 9 -9.72 -12.97 -4.19
C HIS A 9 -9.47 -13.74 -5.49
N GLU A 10 -10.32 -13.58 -6.51
CA GLU A 10 -10.09 -14.20 -7.80
C GLU A 10 -8.88 -13.60 -8.50
N ARG A 11 -8.03 -14.47 -9.09
CA ARG A 11 -6.83 -14.04 -9.79
C ARG A 11 -7.13 -13.08 -10.93
N GLU A 12 -8.15 -13.38 -11.72
CA GLU A 12 -8.56 -12.58 -12.87
C GLU A 12 -8.97 -11.15 -12.49
N ASP A 13 -9.69 -11.00 -11.38
CA ASP A 13 -10.09 -9.68 -10.86
C ASP A 13 -8.88 -8.87 -10.41
N LYS A 14 -7.93 -9.52 -9.73
CA LYS A 14 -6.67 -8.90 -9.30
C LYS A 14 -5.82 -8.50 -10.52
N GLU A 15 -5.67 -9.36 -11.52
CA GLU A 15 -4.91 -9.06 -12.73
C GLU A 15 -5.53 -7.90 -13.51
N ARG A 16 -6.86 -7.85 -13.60
CA ARG A 16 -7.59 -6.75 -14.24
C ARG A 16 -7.41 -5.44 -13.47
N ALA A 17 -7.61 -5.46 -12.16
CA ALA A 17 -7.50 -4.27 -11.32
C ALA A 17 -6.08 -3.68 -11.33
N PHE A 18 -5.06 -4.54 -11.27
CA PHE A 18 -3.66 -4.12 -11.12
C PHE A 18 -2.84 -4.14 -12.41
N ALA A 19 -3.48 -4.13 -13.57
CA ALA A 19 -2.79 -4.09 -14.87
C ALA A 19 -1.82 -2.89 -15.00
N TYR A 20 -2.17 -1.74 -14.41
CA TYR A 20 -1.30 -0.57 -14.38
C TYR A 20 -0.03 -0.83 -13.51
N ALA A 21 -0.18 -1.46 -12.36
CA ALA A 21 0.94 -1.84 -11.50
C ALA A 21 1.90 -2.80 -12.22
N LYS A 22 1.38 -3.71 -13.03
CA LYS A 22 2.18 -4.60 -13.90
C LYS A 22 3.08 -3.82 -14.85
N ALA A 23 2.52 -2.82 -15.52
CA ALA A 23 3.27 -1.96 -16.45
C ALA A 23 4.35 -1.14 -15.73
N VAL A 24 4.06 -0.65 -14.51
CA VAL A 24 5.04 0.07 -13.68
C VAL A 24 6.16 -0.87 -13.23
N ALA A 25 5.82 -2.04 -12.68
CA ALA A 25 6.80 -3.02 -12.22
C ALA A 25 7.75 -3.44 -13.34
N LYS A 26 7.23 -3.68 -14.56
CA LYS A 26 8.04 -4.00 -15.73
C LYS A 26 9.08 -2.92 -16.05
N ARG A 27 8.71 -1.63 -15.96
CA ARG A 27 9.65 -0.51 -16.19
C ARG A 27 10.82 -0.53 -15.20
N TYR A 28 10.59 -0.94 -13.96
CA TYR A 28 11.65 -1.05 -12.94
C TYR A 28 12.59 -2.22 -13.22
N VAL A 29 12.08 -3.34 -13.72
CA VAL A 29 12.89 -4.48 -14.17
C VAL A 29 13.74 -4.08 -15.39
N ASP A 30 13.11 -3.47 -16.40
CA ASP A 30 13.76 -3.09 -17.65
C ASP A 30 14.79 -1.96 -17.46
N SER A 31 14.58 -1.07 -16.51
CA SER A 31 15.48 0.09 -16.28
C SER A 31 16.78 -0.26 -15.60
N SER A 32 16.94 -1.49 -15.09
CA SER A 32 18.13 -2.01 -14.36
C SER A 32 18.92 -0.90 -13.64
N ARG A 33 18.26 -0.18 -12.74
CA ARG A 33 18.92 0.87 -11.94
C ARG A 33 19.98 0.24 -11.05
N THR A 34 21.16 0.05 -11.58
CA THR A 34 22.34 -0.40 -10.87
C THR A 34 22.88 0.80 -10.09
N TYR A 35 22.59 0.83 -8.80
CA TYR A 35 23.25 1.76 -7.91
C TYR A 35 24.67 1.26 -7.62
N THR A 36 25.69 2.07 -7.87
CA THR A 36 27.09 1.69 -7.66
C THR A 36 27.41 1.46 -6.17
N ARG A 37 26.74 2.19 -5.27
CA ARG A 37 26.82 2.02 -3.81
C ARG A 37 25.45 2.37 -3.20
N PRO A 38 24.49 1.44 -3.24
CA PRO A 38 23.13 1.74 -2.82
C PRO A 38 23.06 1.94 -1.29
N ASN A 39 22.39 3.01 -0.86
CA ASN A 39 21.97 3.15 0.53
C ASN A 39 20.82 2.17 0.84
N LEU A 40 20.44 2.06 2.13
CA LEU A 40 19.42 1.10 2.57
C LEU A 40 18.07 1.31 1.86
N ALA A 41 17.60 2.56 1.74
CA ALA A 41 16.36 2.87 1.02
C ALA A 41 16.41 2.40 -0.45
N GLN A 42 17.52 2.65 -1.14
CA GLN A 42 17.71 2.23 -2.52
C GLN A 42 17.69 0.70 -2.66
N LYS A 43 18.28 -0.03 -1.72
CA LYS A 43 18.23 -1.51 -1.67
C LYS A 43 16.79 -1.99 -1.50
N MET A 44 16.05 -1.41 -0.54
CA MET A 44 14.65 -1.74 -0.27
C MET A 44 13.77 -1.49 -1.50
N TYR A 45 13.91 -0.33 -2.15
CA TYR A 45 13.17 0.00 -3.37
C TYR A 45 13.55 -0.91 -4.56
N ALA A 46 14.82 -1.21 -4.74
CA ALA A 46 15.26 -2.12 -5.80
C ALA A 46 14.66 -3.54 -5.64
N TYR A 47 14.46 -3.98 -4.40
CA TYR A 47 13.79 -5.23 -4.11
C TYR A 47 12.26 -5.14 -4.29
N ALA A 48 11.64 -4.12 -3.71
CA ALA A 48 10.19 -4.00 -3.64
C ALA A 48 9.54 -3.65 -5.00
N MET A 49 10.10 -2.70 -5.74
CA MET A 49 9.44 -2.16 -6.93
C MET A 49 9.17 -3.18 -8.04
N PRO A 50 10.06 -4.11 -8.38
CA PRO A 50 9.76 -5.17 -9.35
C PRO A 50 8.64 -6.10 -8.89
N ARG A 51 8.46 -6.25 -7.57
CA ARG A 51 7.50 -7.16 -6.95
C ARG A 51 6.12 -6.54 -6.69
N GLN A 52 5.97 -5.24 -6.93
CA GLN A 52 4.74 -4.49 -6.62
C GLN A 52 3.46 -5.04 -7.27
N TYR A 53 3.58 -5.74 -8.40
CA TYR A 53 2.44 -6.40 -9.04
C TYR A 53 2.20 -7.79 -8.47
N THR A 54 3.24 -8.63 -8.42
CA THR A 54 3.11 -10.03 -7.99
C THR A 54 2.66 -10.14 -6.53
N MET A 55 3.12 -9.25 -5.65
CA MET A 55 2.70 -9.22 -4.26
C MET A 55 1.20 -8.98 -4.06
N LEU A 56 0.51 -8.37 -5.05
CA LEU A 56 -0.94 -8.17 -5.02
C LEU A 56 -1.70 -9.29 -5.73
N VAL A 57 -1.13 -9.85 -6.80
CA VAL A 57 -1.84 -10.85 -7.62
C VAL A 57 -1.66 -12.25 -7.06
N ASP A 58 -0.50 -12.56 -6.49
CA ASP A 58 -0.18 -13.88 -5.98
C ASP A 58 -0.67 -14.12 -4.54
N CYS A 59 -0.99 -13.08 -3.77
CA CYS A 59 -1.58 -13.25 -2.45
C CYS A 59 -3.03 -13.77 -2.55
N PRO A 60 -3.53 -14.52 -1.55
CA PRO A 60 -4.91 -15.01 -1.53
C PRO A 60 -5.94 -13.90 -1.65
N TYR A 61 -5.80 -12.84 -0.85
CA TYR A 61 -6.75 -11.74 -0.78
C TYR A 61 -6.07 -10.39 -0.91
N VAL A 62 -6.75 -9.45 -1.60
CA VAL A 62 -6.39 -8.03 -1.56
C VAL A 62 -7.57 -7.26 -0.98
N ILE A 63 -7.32 -6.49 0.07
CA ILE A 63 -8.29 -5.57 0.66
C ILE A 63 -7.97 -4.15 0.18
N ILE A 64 -8.99 -3.49 -0.36
CA ILE A 64 -8.93 -2.11 -0.80
C ILE A 64 -9.87 -1.30 0.10
N PRO A 65 -9.34 -0.61 1.13
CA PRO A 65 -10.15 0.27 1.96
C PRO A 65 -10.55 1.50 1.17
N LEU A 66 -11.84 1.79 1.13
CA LEU A 66 -12.41 2.95 0.46
C LEU A 66 -12.96 3.93 1.49
N PHE A 67 -12.77 5.20 1.25
CA PHE A 67 -13.37 6.25 2.06
C PHE A 67 -13.97 7.33 1.15
N ARG A 68 -15.04 7.94 1.61
CA ARG A 68 -15.69 9.03 0.89
C ARG A 68 -15.02 10.35 1.24
N CYS A 69 -14.43 10.99 0.25
CA CYS A 69 -13.80 12.29 0.40
C CYS A 69 -14.40 13.27 -0.61
N SER A 70 -15.23 14.19 -0.14
CA SER A 70 -15.80 15.23 -0.99
C SER A 70 -14.91 16.47 -1.14
N ARG A 71 -13.81 16.55 -0.40
CA ARG A 71 -12.98 17.77 -0.33
C ARG A 71 -11.51 17.46 -0.03
N LEU A 72 -10.73 17.11 -1.05
CA LEU A 72 -9.27 16.95 -0.88
C LEU A 72 -8.50 18.27 -0.84
N ASN A 73 -9.08 19.38 -1.28
CA ASN A 73 -8.46 20.70 -1.20
C ASN A 73 -8.62 21.27 0.22
N ALA A 74 -7.85 20.70 1.13
CA ALA A 74 -7.96 21.04 2.54
C ALA A 74 -6.95 22.13 2.90
N GLU A 75 -7.44 23.32 3.15
CA GLU A 75 -6.65 24.38 3.77
C GLU A 75 -6.47 24.18 5.29
N TRP A 76 -7.21 23.23 5.90
CA TRP A 76 -7.26 23.01 7.33
C TRP A 76 -7.07 21.54 7.71
N VAL A 77 -6.38 21.28 8.80
CA VAL A 77 -6.08 19.93 9.32
C VAL A 77 -7.36 19.08 9.46
N SER A 78 -8.48 19.67 9.87
CA SER A 78 -9.76 18.96 10.01
C SER A 78 -10.30 18.37 8.72
N LYS A 79 -9.91 18.90 7.56
CA LYS A 79 -10.31 18.38 6.26
C LYS A 79 -9.48 17.15 5.84
N LEU A 80 -8.39 16.86 6.55
CA LEU A 80 -7.59 15.64 6.37
C LEU A 80 -8.21 14.43 7.10
N ASN A 81 -9.19 14.63 7.97
CA ASN A 81 -9.81 13.55 8.77
C ASN A 81 -10.25 12.32 7.98
N PRO A 82 -10.87 12.43 6.78
CA PRO A 82 -11.22 11.23 6.00
C PRO A 82 -10.00 10.41 5.60
N LEU A 83 -8.91 11.05 5.17
CA LEU A 83 -7.67 10.39 4.81
C LEU A 83 -6.99 9.77 6.05
N THR A 84 -6.95 10.50 7.15
CA THR A 84 -6.41 10.02 8.43
C THR A 84 -7.19 8.80 8.92
N THR A 85 -8.52 8.86 8.90
CA THR A 85 -9.38 7.71 9.24
C THR A 85 -9.08 6.51 8.36
N ALA A 86 -8.89 6.71 7.05
CA ALA A 86 -8.57 5.63 6.12
C ALA A 86 -7.22 4.96 6.45
N TRP A 87 -6.22 5.73 6.84
CA TRP A 87 -4.92 5.20 7.28
C TRP A 87 -5.01 4.47 8.62
N CYS A 88 -5.79 4.96 9.58
CA CYS A 88 -6.06 4.23 10.83
C CYS A 88 -6.74 2.88 10.56
N VAL A 89 -7.67 2.83 9.60
CA VAL A 89 -8.32 1.58 9.20
C VAL A 89 -7.31 0.64 8.53
N ALA A 90 -6.46 1.14 7.64
CA ALA A 90 -5.43 0.35 7.00
C ALA A 90 -4.46 -0.25 8.03
N GLU A 91 -4.00 0.56 9.00
CA GLU A 91 -3.14 0.10 10.09
C GLU A 91 -3.80 -1.00 10.92
N ASN A 92 -5.06 -0.80 11.31
CA ASN A 92 -5.81 -1.82 12.07
C ASN A 92 -5.95 -3.14 11.30
N ILE A 93 -6.13 -3.10 9.97
CA ILE A 93 -6.17 -4.31 9.14
C ILE A 93 -4.81 -5.03 9.19
N MET A 94 -3.72 -4.29 9.04
CA MET A 94 -2.36 -4.86 9.06
C MET A 94 -2.02 -5.46 10.43
N LEU A 95 -2.35 -4.77 11.53
CA LEU A 95 -2.15 -5.27 12.88
C LEU A 95 -3.00 -6.51 13.17
N ALA A 96 -4.26 -6.51 12.74
CA ALA A 96 -5.14 -7.67 12.87
C ALA A 96 -4.61 -8.87 12.06
N ALA A 97 -4.12 -8.66 10.84
CA ALA A 97 -3.52 -9.72 10.03
C ALA A 97 -2.35 -10.39 10.76
N VAL A 98 -1.44 -9.59 11.32
CA VAL A 98 -0.28 -10.12 12.08
C VAL A 98 -0.75 -10.87 13.32
N ASN A 99 -1.76 -10.36 14.04
CA ASN A 99 -2.32 -11.05 15.23
C ASN A 99 -2.91 -12.43 14.87
N GLU A 100 -3.44 -12.58 13.66
CA GLU A 100 -3.98 -13.86 13.15
C GLU A 100 -2.91 -14.73 12.47
N GLY A 101 -1.61 -14.40 12.60
CA GLY A 101 -0.51 -15.14 11.99
C GLY A 101 -0.41 -14.97 10.46
N LEU A 102 -1.05 -13.96 9.91
CA LEU A 102 -0.98 -13.64 8.49
C LEU A 102 0.11 -12.62 8.19
N GLY A 103 0.69 -12.70 7.00
CA GLY A 103 1.52 -11.66 6.43
C GLY A 103 0.70 -10.68 5.61
N TYR A 104 1.24 -9.49 5.43
CA TYR A 104 0.64 -8.49 4.54
C TYR A 104 1.68 -7.81 3.66
N SER A 105 1.22 -7.27 2.55
CA SER A 105 1.97 -6.37 1.69
C SER A 105 1.17 -5.10 1.43
N LEU A 106 1.83 -3.96 1.48
CA LEU A 106 1.19 -2.65 1.29
C LEU A 106 1.66 -2.01 -0.01
N ARG A 107 0.71 -1.57 -0.84
CA ARG A 107 0.98 -0.72 -1.98
C ARG A 107 0.21 0.58 -1.88
N ILE A 108 0.95 1.69 -1.93
CA ILE A 108 0.37 3.03 -2.11
C ILE A 108 0.25 3.27 -3.61
N PRO A 109 -0.96 3.56 -4.13
CA PRO A 109 -1.14 3.79 -5.57
C PRO A 109 -0.37 5.03 -6.03
N LEU A 110 0.25 4.92 -7.20
CA LEU A 110 0.94 6.03 -7.85
C LEU A 110 -0.05 6.83 -8.69
N ASN A 111 0.01 8.16 -8.63
CA ASN A 111 -0.71 9.11 -9.52
C ASN A 111 -1.99 8.55 -10.18
N LYS A 112 -1.90 8.19 -11.48
CA LYS A 112 -3.02 7.67 -12.26
C LYS A 112 -3.47 6.26 -11.88
N GLU A 113 -2.68 5.51 -11.13
CA GLU A 113 -3.01 4.14 -10.75
C GLU A 113 -4.26 4.08 -9.87
N HIS A 114 -4.37 5.01 -8.93
CA HIS A 114 -5.55 5.15 -8.08
C HIS A 114 -6.83 5.18 -8.92
N ASP A 115 -6.92 6.11 -9.87
CA ASP A 115 -8.11 6.28 -10.69
C ASP A 115 -8.35 5.11 -11.62
N VAL A 116 -7.29 4.53 -12.20
CA VAL A 116 -7.40 3.35 -13.07
C VAL A 116 -7.98 2.17 -12.30
N VAL A 117 -7.48 1.88 -11.09
CA VAL A 117 -7.97 0.78 -10.27
C VAL A 117 -9.43 1.00 -9.87
N LEU A 118 -9.76 2.18 -9.33
CA LEU A 118 -11.12 2.46 -8.90
C LEU A 118 -12.13 2.41 -10.06
N ASN A 119 -11.78 2.95 -11.23
CA ASN A 119 -12.61 2.89 -12.41
C ASN A 119 -12.79 1.44 -12.91
N THR A 120 -11.73 0.64 -12.92
CA THR A 120 -11.77 -0.78 -13.33
C THR A 120 -12.69 -1.60 -12.42
N LEU A 121 -12.76 -1.24 -11.15
CA LEU A 121 -13.59 -1.90 -10.14
C LEU A 121 -15.00 -1.27 -10.03
N GLY A 122 -15.34 -0.29 -10.87
CA GLY A 122 -16.66 0.35 -10.90
C GLY A 122 -16.96 1.20 -9.66
N VAL A 123 -15.93 1.70 -8.98
CA VAL A 123 -16.11 2.53 -7.78
C VAL A 123 -16.71 3.88 -8.16
N PRO A 124 -17.83 4.31 -7.52
CA PRO A 124 -18.44 5.58 -7.82
C PRO A 124 -17.52 6.78 -7.51
N GLN A 125 -17.75 7.90 -8.21
CA GLN A 125 -17.04 9.15 -7.94
C GLN A 125 -17.21 9.60 -6.48
N GLY A 126 -16.17 10.23 -5.96
CA GLY A 126 -16.12 10.71 -4.57
C GLY A 126 -15.63 9.67 -3.56
N TRP A 127 -15.30 8.46 -4.01
CA TRP A 127 -14.60 7.47 -3.20
C TRP A 127 -13.12 7.43 -3.56
N MET A 128 -12.30 7.19 -2.55
CA MET A 128 -10.84 7.14 -2.66
C MET A 128 -10.29 5.97 -1.86
N THR A 129 -9.07 5.57 -2.18
CA THR A 129 -8.32 4.56 -1.40
C THR A 129 -6.93 5.09 -1.03
N PRO A 130 -6.44 4.89 0.19
CA PRO A 130 -5.06 5.22 0.54
C PRO A 130 -4.06 4.19 0.03
N CYS A 131 -4.49 2.93 -0.06
CA CYS A 131 -3.58 1.81 -0.33
C CYS A 131 -4.33 0.55 -0.78
N PHE A 132 -3.56 -0.42 -1.28
CA PHE A 132 -3.98 -1.79 -1.52
C PHE A 132 -3.22 -2.70 -0.56
N ILE A 133 -3.90 -3.60 0.14
CA ILE A 133 -3.34 -4.48 1.15
C ILE A 133 -3.50 -5.92 0.69
N GLY A 134 -2.40 -6.55 0.27
CA GLY A 134 -2.35 -7.98 0.01
C GLY A 134 -2.22 -8.75 1.32
N ILE A 135 -2.98 -9.82 1.52
CA ILE A 135 -2.98 -10.64 2.74
C ILE A 135 -2.84 -12.10 2.37
N GLY A 136 -2.03 -12.83 3.13
CA GLY A 136 -1.82 -14.26 2.97
C GLY A 136 -0.96 -14.84 4.08
N TYR A 137 -0.72 -16.14 4.04
CA TYR A 137 0.24 -16.76 4.95
C TYR A 137 1.67 -16.41 4.52
N PRO A 138 2.54 -16.02 5.45
CA PRO A 138 3.95 -15.77 5.15
C PRO A 138 4.63 -17.06 4.71
N LYS A 139 5.61 -16.96 3.80
CA LYS A 139 6.46 -18.08 3.45
C LYS A 139 7.54 -18.24 4.51
N GLU A 140 7.88 -19.48 4.84
CA GLU A 140 8.87 -19.79 5.89
C GLU A 140 10.29 -19.29 5.52
N ASP A 141 10.61 -19.25 4.24
CA ASP A 141 11.92 -18.90 3.69
C ASP A 141 11.94 -17.53 2.99
N GLU A 142 10.98 -16.64 3.28
CA GLU A 142 10.95 -15.31 2.69
C GLU A 142 12.13 -14.46 3.19
N LEU A 143 12.77 -13.76 2.27
CA LEU A 143 13.87 -12.87 2.59
C LEU A 143 13.39 -11.68 3.43
N VAL A 144 13.85 -11.62 4.67
CA VAL A 144 13.66 -10.45 5.53
C VAL A 144 14.73 -9.40 5.20
N LEU A 145 14.32 -8.29 4.61
CA LEU A 145 15.23 -7.19 4.31
C LEU A 145 15.63 -6.47 5.59
N GLU A 146 16.89 -5.99 5.60
CA GLU A 146 17.37 -5.08 6.63
C GLU A 146 16.45 -3.86 6.71
N GLN A 147 16.02 -3.51 7.92
CA GLN A 147 15.17 -2.36 8.21
C GLN A 147 15.98 -1.23 8.86
N TYR A 148 15.50 0.00 8.74
CA TYR A 148 16.04 1.09 9.52
C TYR A 148 15.84 0.81 11.00
N SER A 149 16.92 0.93 11.78
CA SER A 149 16.79 0.95 13.23
C SER A 149 16.08 2.27 13.62
N SER A 150 14.93 2.15 14.26
CA SER A 150 14.20 3.29 14.80
C SER A 150 14.20 3.19 16.32
N SER A 151 15.16 3.88 16.97
CA SER A 151 15.00 4.18 18.40
C SER A 151 14.04 5.36 18.55
N PRO A 152 13.11 5.34 19.49
CA PRO A 152 12.30 6.50 19.82
C PRO A 152 13.14 7.63 20.44
N ASP A 153 14.36 7.32 20.91
CA ASP A 153 15.29 8.29 21.47
C ASP A 153 15.62 9.38 20.44
N GLY A 154 15.51 10.62 20.81
CA GLY A 154 15.70 11.76 19.91
C GLY A 154 14.46 12.15 19.09
N HIS A 155 13.36 11.38 19.20
CA HIS A 155 12.06 11.71 18.58
C HIS A 155 11.00 12.10 19.62
N ILE A 156 11.32 11.97 20.90
CA ILE A 156 10.41 12.30 22.01
C ILE A 156 10.95 13.52 22.72
N HIS A 157 10.18 14.60 22.74
CA HIS A 157 10.50 15.85 23.42
C HIS A 157 9.48 16.07 24.54
N MET A 158 9.95 16.11 25.78
CA MET A 158 9.10 16.26 26.96
C MET A 158 8.90 17.76 27.28
N GLY A 159 7.65 18.21 27.22
CA GLY A 159 7.27 19.58 27.57
C GLY A 159 7.55 20.67 26.52
N GLY A 160 8.26 20.36 25.44
CA GLY A 160 8.56 21.28 24.33
C GLY A 160 9.55 20.66 23.35
N TRP A 161 9.72 21.32 22.23
CA TRP A 161 10.70 20.92 21.18
C TRP A 161 12.11 21.27 21.63
#